data_ae414086573e7ce5f128306d5b2a5a74
#
_entry.id   ae414086573e7ce5f128306d5b2a5a74
#
_cell.length_a   1.000
_cell.length_b   1.000
_cell.length_c   1.000
_cell.angle_alpha   90.00
_cell.angle_beta   90.00
_cell.angle_gamma   90.00
#
_symmetry.space_group_name_H-M   'P 1'
#
loop_
_entity.id
_entity.type
_entity.pdbx_description
1 polymer ?
#
loop_
_entity_poly.entity_id
_entity_poly.type
_entity_poly.pdbx_seq_one_letter_code
_entity_poly.pdbx_strand_id
1 'polypeptide(L)'
;FAGTSRAVLDNLTTARQSIHQARADELLSVGLQSAGGTYADRWSTGYDAAKNALADVPKSGTASNALLAYGTGHSTVANAIGKSQWAQAASAAVGSSAKAATSFDDLDTKLTALATSTRQPVTSSVTSLGTGVAGAIAGVIVFTLAGAGLTFWGVSRRIEEYR
;
A
#
# COMPACT_ATOMS: atom_id res chain seq x y z
N PHE A 1 -24.83 -6.24 9.91
CA PHE A 1 -23.51 -6.00 10.52
C PHE A 1 -22.36 -6.66 9.72
N ALA A 2 -22.50 -7.91 9.22
CA ALA A 2 -21.43 -8.59 8.48
C ALA A 2 -21.12 -7.94 7.10
N GLY A 3 -22.12 -7.41 6.41
CA GLY A 3 -21.95 -6.75 5.11
C GLY A 3 -21.13 -5.45 5.18
N THR A 4 -21.31 -4.67 6.24
CA THR A 4 -20.58 -3.41 6.43
C THR A 4 -19.09 -3.64 6.71
N SER A 5 -18.75 -4.64 7.53
CA SER A 5 -17.34 -4.96 7.82
C SER A 5 -16.61 -5.50 6.59
N ARG A 6 -17.29 -6.26 5.72
CA ARG A 6 -16.70 -6.76 4.48
C ARG A 6 -16.42 -5.61 3.51
N ALA A 7 -17.37 -4.71 3.30
CA ALA A 7 -17.17 -3.54 2.43
C ALA A 7 -16.00 -2.66 2.92
N VAL A 8 -15.88 -2.46 4.23
CA VAL A 8 -14.75 -1.71 4.83
C VAL A 8 -13.41 -2.42 4.56
N LEU A 9 -13.34 -3.74 4.70
CA LEU A 9 -12.12 -4.50 4.41
C LEU A 9 -11.77 -4.48 2.91
N ASP A 10 -12.78 -4.55 2.03
CA ASP A 10 -12.57 -4.45 0.59
C ASP A 10 -12.02 -3.06 0.22
N ASN A 11 -12.57 -1.98 0.79
CA ASN A 11 -12.07 -0.62 0.60
C ASN A 11 -10.64 -0.45 1.13
N LEU A 12 -10.30 -1.00 2.30
CA LEU A 12 -8.95 -0.96 2.84
C LEU A 12 -7.96 -1.74 1.97
N THR A 13 -8.38 -2.87 1.42
CA THR A 13 -7.57 -3.66 0.48
C THR A 13 -7.33 -2.88 -0.81
N THR A 14 -8.37 -2.26 -1.36
CA THR A 14 -8.27 -1.40 -2.54
C THR A 14 -7.35 -0.21 -2.29
N ALA A 15 -7.51 0.49 -1.16
CA ALA A 15 -6.64 1.62 -0.80
C ALA A 15 -5.17 1.18 -0.73
N ARG A 16 -4.90 0.07 -0.05
CA ARG A 16 -3.53 -0.45 0.10
C ARG A 16 -2.92 -0.87 -1.23
N GLN A 17 -3.66 -1.61 -2.07
CA GLN A 17 -3.20 -1.99 -3.40
C GLN A 17 -2.89 -0.77 -4.27
N SER A 18 -3.75 0.24 -4.23
CA SER A 18 -3.60 1.46 -5.02
C SER A 18 -2.38 2.28 -4.60
N ILE A 19 -2.06 2.40 -3.30
CA ILE A 19 -0.85 3.10 -2.85
C ILE A 19 0.43 2.34 -3.19
N HIS A 20 0.42 1.00 -3.13
CA HIS A 20 1.55 0.19 -3.56
C HIS A 20 1.81 0.33 -5.07
N GLN A 21 0.74 0.37 -5.87
CA GLN A 21 0.85 0.64 -7.30
C GLN A 21 1.41 2.05 -7.56
N ALA A 22 0.86 3.08 -6.89
CA ALA A 22 1.36 4.44 -6.98
C ALA A 22 2.85 4.54 -6.60
N ARG A 23 3.27 3.83 -5.53
CA ARG A 23 4.68 3.78 -5.13
C ARG A 23 5.57 3.14 -6.19
N ALA A 24 5.12 2.04 -6.80
CA ALA A 24 5.85 1.40 -7.89
C ALA A 24 5.98 2.33 -9.11
N ASP A 25 4.90 3.02 -9.48
CA ASP A 25 4.89 3.97 -10.58
C ASP A 25 5.79 5.19 -10.30
N GLU A 26 5.85 5.68 -9.06
CA GLU A 26 6.80 6.73 -8.64
C GLU A 26 8.26 6.29 -8.86
N LEU A 27 8.62 5.09 -8.40
CA LEU A 27 9.97 4.57 -8.55
C LEU A 27 10.33 4.32 -10.02
N LEU A 28 9.38 3.85 -10.83
CA LEU A 28 9.57 3.68 -12.27
C LEU A 28 9.72 5.03 -12.99
N SER A 29 8.98 6.06 -12.58
CA SER A 29 9.12 7.40 -13.16
C SER A 29 10.50 7.99 -12.92
N VAL A 30 11.08 7.75 -11.75
CA VAL A 30 12.45 8.17 -11.42
C VAL A 30 13.49 7.33 -12.18
N GLY A 31 13.32 6.00 -12.20
CA GLY A 31 14.28 5.06 -12.80
C GLY A 31 14.36 5.18 -14.33
N LEU A 32 13.23 5.42 -14.99
CA LEU A 32 13.14 5.57 -16.45
C LEU A 32 13.40 6.99 -16.95
N GLN A 33 13.55 7.94 -16.04
CA GLN A 33 13.87 9.34 -16.35
C GLN A 33 12.88 9.95 -17.38
N SER A 34 13.39 10.45 -18.51
CA SER A 34 12.55 11.07 -19.55
C SER A 34 11.50 10.16 -20.17
N ALA A 35 11.67 8.83 -20.07
CA ALA A 35 10.68 7.84 -20.51
C ALA A 35 9.60 7.55 -19.45
N GLY A 36 9.73 8.13 -18.24
CA GLY A 36 8.87 7.85 -17.09
C GLY A 36 7.54 8.60 -17.04
N GLY A 37 7.21 9.46 -18.03
CA GLY A 37 6.05 10.36 -17.98
C GLY A 37 4.71 9.64 -17.74
N THR A 38 4.46 8.52 -18.43
CA THR A 38 3.25 7.71 -18.25
C THR A 38 3.07 7.19 -16.81
N TYR A 39 4.16 6.93 -16.10
CA TYR A 39 4.12 6.46 -14.72
C TYR A 39 3.74 7.57 -13.73
N ALA A 40 4.10 8.84 -14.04
CA ALA A 40 3.65 9.98 -13.25
C ALA A 40 2.12 10.14 -13.29
N ASP A 41 1.51 9.95 -14.47
CA ASP A 41 0.04 9.98 -14.61
C ASP A 41 -0.63 8.81 -13.88
N ARG A 42 -0.01 7.63 -13.93
CA ARG A 42 -0.51 6.44 -13.22
C ARG A 42 -0.40 6.58 -11.71
N TRP A 43 0.63 7.26 -11.22
CA TRP A 43 0.76 7.57 -9.80
C TRP A 43 -0.47 8.35 -9.30
N SER A 44 -0.89 9.39 -10.00
CA SER A 44 -2.06 10.20 -9.62
C SER A 44 -3.33 9.36 -9.58
N THR A 45 -3.51 8.47 -10.57
CA THR A 45 -4.65 7.54 -10.63
C THR A 45 -4.68 6.62 -9.40
N GLY A 46 -3.54 6.03 -9.02
CA GLY A 46 -3.44 5.18 -7.84
C GLY A 46 -3.67 5.95 -6.52
N TYR A 47 -3.11 7.16 -6.42
CA TYR A 47 -3.33 8.02 -5.27
C TYR A 47 -4.81 8.40 -5.08
N ASP A 48 -5.50 8.80 -6.14
CA ASP A 48 -6.90 9.17 -6.10
C ASP A 48 -7.80 7.96 -5.83
N ALA A 49 -7.48 6.78 -6.36
CA ALA A 49 -8.18 5.54 -6.04
C ALA A 49 -8.06 5.19 -4.54
N ALA A 50 -6.89 5.34 -3.95
CA ALA A 50 -6.69 5.13 -2.52
C ALA A 50 -7.47 6.15 -1.67
N LYS A 51 -7.46 7.41 -2.07
CA LYS A 51 -8.22 8.49 -1.41
C LYS A 51 -9.72 8.21 -1.42
N ASN A 52 -10.26 7.82 -2.57
CA ASN A 52 -11.69 7.50 -2.72
C ASN A 52 -12.06 6.26 -1.88
N ALA A 53 -11.24 5.22 -1.90
CA ALA A 53 -11.48 4.02 -1.10
C ALA A 53 -11.48 4.32 0.41
N LEU A 54 -10.62 5.22 0.89
CA LEU A 54 -10.56 5.64 2.29
C LEU A 54 -11.72 6.54 2.73
N ALA A 55 -12.36 7.24 1.81
CA ALA A 55 -13.49 8.13 2.13
C ALA A 55 -14.67 7.37 2.76
N ASP A 56 -14.89 6.12 2.33
CA ASP A 56 -15.98 5.27 2.82
C ASP A 56 -15.57 4.37 4.01
N VAL A 57 -14.35 4.54 4.53
CA VAL A 57 -13.85 3.75 5.66
C VAL A 57 -14.03 4.50 6.97
N PRO A 58 -14.82 3.98 7.92
CA PRO A 58 -14.97 4.59 9.23
C PRO A 58 -13.63 4.67 9.97
N LYS A 59 -13.41 5.78 10.71
CA LYS A 59 -12.17 6.01 11.48
C LYS A 59 -10.89 6.06 10.65
N SER A 60 -10.99 6.32 9.34
CA SER A 60 -9.84 6.41 8.42
C SER A 60 -8.98 7.66 8.62
N GLY A 61 -9.34 8.60 9.49
CA GLY A 61 -8.69 9.93 9.58
C GLY A 61 -7.17 9.88 9.71
N THR A 62 -6.61 8.96 10.50
CA THR A 62 -5.14 8.81 10.62
C THR A 62 -4.50 8.29 9.33
N ALA A 63 -5.16 7.35 8.63
CA ALA A 63 -4.70 6.83 7.34
C ALA A 63 -4.85 7.89 6.24
N SER A 64 -5.95 8.66 6.25
CA SER A 64 -6.17 9.77 5.31
C SER A 64 -5.13 10.88 5.47
N ASN A 65 -4.76 11.23 6.70
CA ASN A 65 -3.68 12.19 6.96
C ASN A 65 -2.32 11.66 6.51
N ALA A 66 -2.05 10.37 6.69
CA ALA A 66 -0.82 9.74 6.20
C ALA A 66 -0.80 9.71 4.66
N LEU A 67 -1.94 9.49 4.00
CA LEU A 67 -2.05 9.59 2.54
C LEU A 67 -1.73 11.00 2.04
N LEU A 68 -2.22 12.05 2.71
CA LEU A 68 -1.86 13.43 2.39
C LEU A 68 -0.36 13.70 2.58
N ALA A 69 0.24 13.16 3.65
CA ALA A 69 1.68 13.27 3.88
C ALA A 69 2.49 12.57 2.77
N TYR A 70 2.04 11.40 2.31
CA TYR A 70 2.64 10.71 1.17
C TYR A 70 2.53 11.53 -0.12
N GLY A 71 1.38 12.13 -0.43
CA GLY A 71 1.21 13.05 -1.56
C GLY A 71 2.14 14.24 -1.48
N THR A 72 2.36 14.80 -0.29
CA THR A 72 3.34 15.89 -0.05
C THR A 72 4.78 15.41 -0.28
N GLY A 73 5.13 14.20 0.16
CA GLY A 73 6.43 13.59 -0.10
C GLY A 73 6.68 13.40 -1.60
N HIS A 74 5.68 12.85 -2.30
CA HIS A 74 5.71 12.68 -3.76
C HIS A 74 5.91 14.00 -4.51
N SER A 75 5.29 15.08 -4.08
CA SER A 75 5.44 16.38 -4.77
C SER A 75 6.89 16.84 -4.84
N THR A 76 7.72 16.48 -3.88
CA THR A 76 9.16 16.75 -3.91
C THR A 76 9.85 15.96 -5.04
N VAL A 77 9.48 14.70 -5.21
CA VAL A 77 9.98 13.83 -6.28
C VAL A 77 9.53 14.38 -7.65
N ALA A 78 8.23 14.67 -7.79
CA ALA A 78 7.65 15.18 -9.03
C ALA A 78 8.27 16.54 -9.46
N ASN A 79 8.51 17.43 -8.50
CA ASN A 79 9.17 18.71 -8.76
C ASN A 79 10.62 18.54 -9.25
N ALA A 80 11.36 17.57 -8.71
CA ALA A 80 12.72 17.27 -9.16
C ALA A 80 12.70 16.66 -10.58
N ILE A 81 11.76 15.78 -10.87
CA ILE A 81 11.55 15.18 -12.20
C ILE A 81 11.23 16.29 -13.22
N GLY A 82 10.29 17.19 -12.90
CA GLY A 82 9.90 18.30 -13.77
C GLY A 82 11.05 19.27 -14.11
N LYS A 83 12.09 19.30 -13.28
CA LYS A 83 13.33 20.06 -13.51
C LYS A 83 14.45 19.20 -14.10
N SER A 84 14.20 17.96 -14.49
CA SER A 84 15.20 17.00 -14.96
C SER A 84 16.35 16.74 -13.96
N GLN A 85 16.10 16.93 -12.67
CA GLN A 85 17.05 16.73 -11.57
C GLN A 85 16.98 15.28 -11.06
N TRP A 86 17.36 14.33 -11.89
CA TRP A 86 17.17 12.89 -11.66
C TRP A 86 17.83 12.36 -10.38
N ALA A 87 19.06 12.82 -10.09
CA ALA A 87 19.75 12.42 -8.85
C ALA A 87 19.00 12.91 -7.59
N GLN A 88 18.43 14.12 -7.67
CA GLN A 88 17.62 14.69 -6.58
C GLN A 88 16.28 13.98 -6.46
N ALA A 89 15.64 13.64 -7.58
CA ALA A 89 14.41 12.85 -7.59
C ALA A 89 14.64 11.47 -6.96
N ALA A 90 15.72 10.78 -7.31
CA ALA A 90 16.09 9.50 -6.74
C ALA A 90 16.36 9.61 -5.24
N SER A 91 17.11 10.60 -4.80
CA SER A 91 17.36 10.86 -3.37
C SER A 91 16.08 11.16 -2.59
N ALA A 92 15.15 11.90 -3.16
CA ALA A 92 13.86 12.21 -2.55
C ALA A 92 12.91 11.00 -2.50
N ALA A 93 13.04 10.07 -3.45
CA ALA A 93 12.19 8.88 -3.53
C ALA A 93 12.70 7.71 -2.66
N VAL A 94 14.02 7.42 -2.62
CA VAL A 94 14.55 6.11 -2.17
C VAL A 94 15.34 6.17 -0.86
N GLY A 95 15.78 7.32 -0.41
CA GLY A 95 16.59 7.43 0.82
C GLY A 95 15.83 7.04 2.09
N SER A 96 16.50 6.49 3.10
CA SER A 96 15.91 6.17 4.42
C SER A 96 15.36 7.39 5.16
N SER A 97 15.83 8.59 4.81
CA SER A 97 15.33 9.89 5.25
C SER A 97 14.46 10.58 4.20
N ALA A 98 14.24 9.93 3.04
CA ALA A 98 13.43 10.47 1.96
C ALA A 98 11.97 10.60 2.40
N LYS A 99 11.42 11.81 2.30
CA LYS A 99 10.07 12.10 2.76
C LYS A 99 9.01 11.25 2.07
N ALA A 100 9.18 10.94 0.80
CA ALA A 100 8.27 10.06 0.06
C ALA A 100 8.30 8.62 0.59
N ALA A 101 9.49 8.06 0.88
CA ALA A 101 9.62 6.72 1.43
C ALA A 101 9.03 6.61 2.84
N THR A 102 9.46 7.51 3.75
CA THR A 102 9.02 7.47 5.16
C THR A 102 7.53 7.69 5.32
N SER A 103 6.93 8.59 4.52
CA SER A 103 5.47 8.81 4.55
C SER A 103 4.69 7.66 3.92
N PHE A 104 5.24 6.96 2.93
CA PHE A 104 4.66 5.73 2.40
C PHE A 104 4.64 4.62 3.45
N ASP A 105 5.76 4.39 4.14
CA ASP A 105 5.87 3.37 5.19
C ASP A 105 4.90 3.64 6.36
N ASP A 106 4.77 4.91 6.77
CA ASP A 106 3.79 5.32 7.78
C ASP A 106 2.35 5.05 7.32
N LEU A 107 2.02 5.38 6.08
CA LEU A 107 0.71 5.12 5.49
C LEU A 107 0.39 3.62 5.44
N ASP A 108 1.31 2.78 4.95
CA ASP A 108 1.10 1.32 4.87
C ASP A 108 0.92 0.71 6.27
N THR A 109 1.67 1.19 7.26
CA THR A 109 1.53 0.80 8.66
C THR A 109 0.13 1.13 9.20
N LYS A 110 -0.38 2.35 8.94
CA LYS A 110 -1.71 2.79 9.38
C LYS A 110 -2.84 2.04 8.70
N LEU A 111 -2.72 1.76 7.40
CA LEU A 111 -3.69 0.94 6.67
C LEU A 111 -3.73 -0.49 7.21
N THR A 112 -2.58 -1.07 7.51
CA THR A 112 -2.47 -2.41 8.11
C THR A 112 -3.09 -2.46 9.50
N ALA A 113 -2.83 -1.47 10.35
CA ALA A 113 -3.41 -1.38 11.68
C ALA A 113 -4.94 -1.24 11.62
N LEU A 114 -5.45 -0.39 10.71
CA LEU A 114 -6.89 -0.19 10.51
C LEU A 114 -7.57 -1.49 10.00
N ALA A 115 -6.97 -2.19 9.06
CA ALA A 115 -7.47 -3.49 8.58
C ALA A 115 -7.49 -4.54 9.70
N THR A 116 -6.47 -4.58 10.54
CA THR A 116 -6.38 -5.50 11.69
C THR A 116 -7.47 -5.18 12.71
N SER A 117 -7.65 -3.93 13.07
CA SER A 117 -8.68 -3.51 14.03
C SER A 117 -10.11 -3.79 13.52
N THR A 118 -10.32 -3.70 12.20
CA THR A 118 -11.61 -4.01 11.56
C THR A 118 -11.90 -5.52 11.58
N ARG A 119 -10.87 -6.37 11.53
CA ARG A 119 -11.01 -7.84 11.58
C ARG A 119 -11.26 -8.37 12.99
N GLN A 120 -10.74 -7.73 14.03
CA GLN A 120 -10.83 -8.21 15.42
C GLN A 120 -12.25 -8.51 15.90
N PRO A 121 -13.29 -7.67 15.66
CA PRO A 121 -14.65 -7.97 16.09
C PRO A 121 -15.23 -9.21 15.39
N VAL A 122 -14.83 -9.47 14.15
CA VAL A 122 -15.29 -10.65 13.39
C VAL A 122 -14.71 -11.93 13.97
N THR A 123 -13.44 -11.93 14.35
CA THR A 123 -12.76 -13.08 14.96
C THR A 123 -13.31 -13.39 16.36
N SER A 124 -13.58 -12.39 17.18
CA SER A 124 -14.14 -12.58 18.53
C SER A 124 -15.58 -13.12 18.49
N SER A 125 -16.38 -12.72 17.52
CA SER A 125 -17.74 -13.24 17.31
C SER A 125 -17.74 -14.70 16.83
N VAL A 126 -16.75 -15.11 16.04
CA VAL A 126 -16.59 -16.49 15.55
C VAL A 126 -16.08 -17.41 16.66
N THR A 127 -15.22 -16.94 17.56
CA THR A 127 -14.73 -17.73 18.71
C THR A 127 -15.85 -18.04 19.70
N SER A 128 -16.88 -17.20 19.81
CA SER A 128 -18.04 -17.43 20.66
C SER A 128 -19.01 -18.47 20.09
N LEU A 129 -18.91 -18.82 18.81
CA LEU A 129 -19.81 -19.75 18.11
C LEU A 129 -19.31 -21.22 18.07
N GLY A 130 -18.17 -21.53 18.69
CA GLY A 130 -17.72 -22.90 18.86
C GLY A 130 -16.35 -23.22 18.29
N THR A 131 -15.59 -23.96 19.08
CA THR A 131 -14.20 -24.38 18.89
C THR A 131 -13.91 -25.23 17.63
N GLY A 132 -14.91 -25.56 16.81
CA GLY A 132 -14.77 -26.45 15.64
C GLY A 132 -14.45 -25.71 14.31
N VAL A 133 -14.81 -24.44 14.17
CA VAL A 133 -14.68 -23.70 12.90
C VAL A 133 -13.47 -22.77 12.89
N ALA A 134 -12.95 -22.43 14.05
CA ALA A 134 -11.82 -21.49 14.19
C ALA A 134 -10.52 -21.97 13.52
N GLY A 135 -10.29 -23.28 13.47
CA GLY A 135 -9.09 -23.87 12.84
C GLY A 135 -9.06 -23.75 11.32
N ALA A 136 -10.22 -23.80 10.67
CA ALA A 136 -10.29 -23.74 9.21
C ALA A 136 -10.08 -22.30 8.67
N ILE A 137 -10.56 -21.28 9.38
CA ILE A 137 -10.45 -19.88 8.95
C ILE A 137 -9.04 -19.33 9.19
N ALA A 138 -8.40 -19.72 10.32
CA ALA A 138 -7.00 -19.36 10.58
C ALA A 138 -6.05 -19.95 9.52
N GLY A 139 -6.31 -21.16 9.04
CA GLY A 139 -5.53 -21.80 7.97
C GLY A 139 -5.55 -21.01 6.65
N VAL A 140 -6.73 -20.53 6.24
CA VAL A 140 -6.86 -19.78 4.97
C VAL A 140 -6.12 -18.44 5.01
N ILE A 141 -6.13 -17.74 6.14
CA ILE A 141 -5.45 -16.43 6.28
C ILE A 141 -3.93 -16.62 6.25
N VAL A 142 -3.40 -17.66 6.91
CA VAL A 142 -1.96 -17.96 6.90
C VAL A 142 -1.49 -18.38 5.50
N PHE A 143 -2.28 -19.17 4.76
CA PHE A 143 -1.94 -19.59 3.40
C PHE A 143 -1.92 -18.41 2.41
N THR A 144 -2.80 -17.43 2.54
CA THR A 144 -2.84 -16.26 1.65
C THR A 144 -1.63 -15.36 1.87
N LEU A 145 -1.19 -15.19 3.11
CA LEU A 145 0.02 -14.39 3.43
C LEU A 145 1.31 -15.11 3.04
N ALA A 146 1.38 -16.44 3.20
CA ALA A 146 2.52 -17.24 2.78
C ALA A 146 2.66 -17.29 1.24
N GLY A 147 1.53 -17.36 0.51
CA GLY A 147 1.53 -17.34 -0.96
C GLY A 147 2.08 -16.04 -1.53
N ALA A 148 1.74 -14.89 -0.96
CA ALA A 148 2.28 -13.60 -1.38
C ALA A 148 3.79 -13.46 -1.10
N GLY A 149 4.27 -14.01 0.02
CA GLY A 149 5.70 -14.00 0.37
C GLY A 149 6.54 -14.89 -0.55
N LEU A 150 6.02 -16.06 -0.94
CA LEU A 150 6.73 -17.01 -1.81
C LEU A 150 6.82 -16.52 -3.26
N THR A 151 5.82 -15.82 -3.76
CA THR A 151 5.88 -15.19 -5.10
C THR A 151 6.93 -14.09 -5.15
N PHE A 152 7.04 -13.28 -4.12
CA PHE A 152 8.05 -12.24 -4.06
C PHE A 152 9.47 -12.82 -3.97
N TRP A 153 9.66 -13.86 -3.16
CA TRP A 153 10.96 -14.54 -3.01
C TRP A 153 11.38 -15.29 -4.29
N GLY A 154 10.43 -15.92 -4.99
CA GLY A 154 10.69 -16.62 -6.26
C GLY A 154 11.11 -15.67 -7.38
N VAL A 155 10.53 -14.47 -7.46
CA VAL A 155 10.92 -13.45 -8.46
C VAL A 155 12.29 -12.86 -8.14
N SER A 156 12.60 -12.57 -6.88
CA SER A 156 13.91 -12.04 -6.46
C SER A 156 15.04 -13.00 -6.79
N ARG A 157 14.84 -14.31 -6.61
CA ARG A 157 15.86 -15.33 -6.89
C ARG A 157 16.13 -15.52 -8.39
N ARG A 158 15.13 -15.30 -9.24
CA ARG A 158 15.32 -15.36 -10.71
C ARG A 158 16.09 -14.18 -11.27
N ILE A 159 16.04 -13.02 -10.63
CA ILE A 159 16.80 -11.84 -11.04
C ILE A 159 18.29 -12.02 -10.76
N GLU A 160 18.66 -12.76 -9.71
CA GLU A 160 20.07 -13.07 -9.40
C GLU A 160 20.70 -14.07 -10.37
N GLU A 161 19.91 -14.94 -10.99
CA GLU A 161 20.40 -15.94 -11.97
C GLU A 161 20.73 -15.34 -13.35
N TYR A 162 20.26 -14.13 -13.65
CA TYR A 162 20.49 -13.42 -14.92
C TYR A 162 21.56 -12.33 -14.83
N ARG A 163 22.35 -12.29 -13.77
CA ARG A 163 23.44 -11.33 -13.56
C ARG A 163 24.80 -12.03 -13.57
#